data_6e811205a51b88520a19757c78adcaab
#
_entry.id   6e811205a51b88520a19757c78adcaab
#
_cell.length_a   1.000
_cell.length_b   1.000
_cell.length_c   1.000
_cell.angle_alpha   90.00
_cell.angle_beta   90.00
_cell.angle_gamma   90.00
#
_symmetry.space_group_name_H-M   'P 1'
#
loop_
_entity.id
_entity.type
_entity.pdbx_description
1 polymer ?
#
loop_
_entity_poly.entity_id
_entity_poly.type
_entity_poly.pdbx_seq_one_letter_code
_entity_poly.pdbx_strand_id
1 'polypeptide(L)'
;MIIEIRAKNCYAFEDDITFSMKADMRNKKFGANVHKENDFNVLKTVGIYGPNNAGKTCLIKCIRAIRNVLLNKKNGLITNIFTDSDVCELGVTFMASGRKFSYDFKYDAEKEEYIYESFSEIFKDQYNNEKEVCWLKKDTISEIYECIDETVQAMMSVVSKNNLLCYVVDTSKFEHVNEMKQILVGFAEKIDVINTNNIPMQHTIELMKNKNQLQQKVVEFIKNADLYMDNFEYVDMDKIQLKTGEGDEKPDEKVLDIPENIMDQIRLVSTYKGVHVPSMMFDSTGTKKIAAIASYVIEALEQGRILVVDELDSSIHFKLTRAIVAMFNNELNTSAQMIFTVHDINLMDCKRMFRKEQIWFVHKDEEGVYVYSLADFTAQQGVRDTTDVMEKYRKGALGALPDPELINSLLSIKGNVKGDDADAK
;
A
#
# COMPACT_ATOMS: atom_id res chain seq x y z
N MET A 1 -7.24 -8.70 -6.80
CA MET A 1 -5.87 -8.16 -7.05
C MET A 1 -5.95 -6.86 -7.83
N ILE A 2 -5.10 -5.88 -7.55
CA ILE A 2 -4.95 -4.65 -8.35
C ILE A 2 -4.19 -5.00 -9.64
N ILE A 3 -4.69 -4.51 -10.77
CA ILE A 3 -4.02 -4.62 -12.07
C ILE A 3 -3.42 -3.29 -12.48
N GLU A 4 -4.14 -2.17 -12.21
CA GLU A 4 -3.73 -0.84 -12.64
C GLU A 4 -4.36 0.23 -11.76
N ILE A 5 -3.61 1.26 -11.45
CA ILE A 5 -4.07 2.47 -10.77
C ILE A 5 -3.86 3.65 -11.71
N ARG A 6 -4.86 4.49 -11.85
CA ARG A 6 -4.83 5.75 -12.60
C ARG A 6 -5.10 6.89 -11.66
N ALA A 7 -4.37 7.98 -11.82
CA ALA A 7 -4.62 9.20 -11.05
C ALA A 7 -4.28 10.44 -11.90
N LYS A 8 -5.04 11.51 -11.71
CA LYS A 8 -4.81 12.84 -12.29
C LYS A 8 -5.29 13.89 -11.32
N ASN A 9 -4.54 14.98 -11.25
CA ASN A 9 -4.80 16.08 -10.31
C ASN A 9 -5.07 15.62 -8.88
N CYS A 10 -4.23 14.69 -8.41
CA CYS A 10 -4.34 14.11 -7.07
C CYS A 10 -3.00 14.15 -6.35
N TYR A 11 -2.95 14.70 -5.14
CA TYR A 11 -1.75 14.82 -4.31
C TYR A 11 -0.58 15.51 -5.06
N ALA A 12 0.50 14.77 -5.36
CA ALA A 12 1.64 15.28 -6.10
C ALA A 12 1.50 15.15 -7.61
N PHE A 13 0.49 14.44 -8.10
CA PHE A 13 0.31 14.17 -9.52
C PHE A 13 -0.60 15.21 -10.15
N GLU A 14 -0.04 16.07 -10.98
CA GLU A 14 -0.75 17.05 -11.78
C GLU A 14 -1.33 16.39 -13.02
N ASP A 15 -0.47 15.71 -13.78
CA ASP A 15 -0.81 15.01 -15.01
C ASP A 15 -1.31 13.58 -14.77
N ASP A 16 -1.80 12.96 -15.84
CA ASP A 16 -2.22 11.57 -15.85
C ASP A 16 -1.05 10.63 -15.54
N ILE A 17 -1.20 9.83 -14.50
CA ILE A 17 -0.28 8.75 -14.21
C ILE A 17 -0.97 7.41 -14.29
N THR A 18 -0.23 6.41 -14.75
CA THR A 18 -0.67 5.01 -14.76
C THR A 18 0.38 4.13 -14.11
N PHE A 19 -0.02 3.46 -13.02
CA PHE A 19 0.79 2.45 -12.33
C PHE A 19 0.21 1.07 -12.60
N SER A 20 0.98 0.17 -13.25
CA SER A 20 0.48 -1.11 -13.71
C SER A 20 1.17 -2.30 -13.05
N MET A 21 0.38 -3.30 -12.68
CA MET A 21 0.83 -4.61 -12.19
C MET A 21 0.58 -5.73 -13.23
N LYS A 22 0.39 -5.38 -14.49
CA LYS A 22 0.29 -6.36 -15.60
C LYS A 22 1.64 -7.05 -15.80
N ALA A 23 1.63 -8.38 -15.94
CA ALA A 23 2.83 -9.15 -16.25
C ALA A 23 3.02 -9.31 -17.76
N ASP A 24 4.20 -9.01 -18.29
CA ASP A 24 4.54 -9.31 -19.69
C ASP A 24 4.81 -10.81 -19.86
N MET A 25 3.90 -11.52 -20.51
CA MET A 25 3.99 -12.97 -20.70
C MET A 25 5.08 -13.42 -21.68
N ARG A 26 5.70 -12.51 -22.42
CA ARG A 26 6.90 -12.78 -23.22
C ARG A 26 8.12 -13.02 -22.33
N ASN A 27 8.15 -12.39 -21.16
CA ASN A 27 9.17 -12.62 -20.15
C ASN A 27 8.85 -13.91 -19.38
N LYS A 28 9.72 -14.92 -19.50
CA LYS A 28 9.56 -16.22 -18.83
C LYS A 28 10.24 -16.32 -17.47
N LYS A 29 11.04 -15.30 -17.07
CA LYS A 29 11.73 -15.29 -15.78
C LYS A 29 10.72 -15.15 -14.63
N PHE A 30 11.05 -15.78 -13.51
CA PHE A 30 10.29 -15.65 -12.26
C PHE A 30 8.78 -15.86 -12.45
N GLY A 31 8.39 -16.98 -13.04
CA GLY A 31 6.98 -17.33 -13.25
C GLY A 31 6.17 -17.37 -11.95
N ALA A 32 6.80 -17.70 -10.83
CA ALA A 32 6.20 -17.70 -9.50
C ALA A 32 5.73 -16.30 -9.03
N ASN A 33 6.34 -15.23 -9.58
CA ASN A 33 5.98 -13.85 -9.26
C ASN A 33 4.66 -13.39 -9.92
N VAL A 34 4.08 -14.24 -10.77
CA VAL A 34 2.87 -13.94 -11.53
C VAL A 34 1.72 -14.78 -11.03
N HIS A 35 0.64 -14.14 -10.66
CA HIS A 35 -0.65 -14.77 -10.48
C HIS A 35 -1.31 -14.91 -11.84
N LYS A 36 -1.75 -16.12 -12.17
CA LYS A 36 -2.45 -16.43 -13.43
C LYS A 36 -3.86 -16.86 -13.10
N GLU A 37 -4.81 -16.10 -13.56
CA GLU A 37 -6.22 -16.43 -13.38
C GLU A 37 -6.97 -16.16 -14.69
N ASN A 38 -7.59 -17.19 -15.23
CA ASN A 38 -8.18 -17.17 -16.56
C ASN A 38 -7.16 -16.69 -17.61
N ASP A 39 -7.50 -15.66 -18.38
CA ASP A 39 -6.64 -15.07 -19.41
C ASP A 39 -5.81 -13.87 -18.92
N PHE A 40 -5.84 -13.57 -17.62
CA PHE A 40 -5.17 -12.42 -17.05
C PHE A 40 -3.95 -12.84 -16.21
N ASN A 41 -2.92 -12.02 -16.28
CA ASN A 41 -1.65 -12.25 -15.62
C ASN A 41 -1.27 -10.99 -14.82
N VAL A 42 -1.19 -11.14 -13.50
CA VAL A 42 -0.99 -10.03 -12.57
C VAL A 42 0.25 -10.29 -11.71
N LEU A 43 1.07 -9.28 -11.51
CA LEU A 43 2.25 -9.37 -10.64
C LEU A 43 1.80 -9.50 -9.17
N LYS A 44 2.43 -10.43 -8.46
CA LYS A 44 2.18 -10.62 -7.02
C LYS A 44 2.80 -9.54 -6.16
N THR A 45 3.93 -8.97 -6.61
CA THR A 45 4.59 -7.87 -5.90
C THR A 45 5.06 -6.79 -6.84
N VAL A 46 5.08 -5.54 -6.37
CA VAL A 46 5.72 -4.41 -7.03
C VAL A 46 6.40 -3.51 -5.99
N GLY A 47 7.67 -3.17 -6.25
CA GLY A 47 8.44 -2.21 -5.46
C GLY A 47 8.54 -0.85 -6.14
N ILE A 48 8.30 0.22 -5.38
CA ILE A 48 8.32 1.61 -5.84
C ILE A 48 9.53 2.32 -5.24
N TYR A 49 10.39 2.84 -6.09
CA TYR A 49 11.66 3.46 -5.76
C TYR A 49 11.69 4.95 -6.15
N GLY A 50 12.60 5.70 -5.58
CA GLY A 50 12.80 7.12 -5.90
C GLY A 50 13.29 7.93 -4.70
N PRO A 51 13.69 9.20 -4.90
CA PRO A 51 14.16 10.06 -3.83
C PRO A 51 13.06 10.39 -2.82
N ASN A 52 13.49 10.95 -1.67
CA ASN A 52 12.55 11.52 -0.71
C ASN A 52 11.79 12.67 -1.36
N ASN A 53 10.52 12.81 -1.00
CA ASN A 53 9.62 13.85 -1.54
C ASN A 53 9.35 13.76 -3.06
N ALA A 54 9.68 12.64 -3.73
CA ALA A 54 9.38 12.46 -5.15
C ALA A 54 7.90 12.13 -5.44
N GLY A 55 7.12 11.69 -4.42
CA GLY A 55 5.71 11.32 -4.61
C GLY A 55 5.40 9.84 -4.37
N LYS A 56 6.35 8.99 -3.93
CA LYS A 56 6.10 7.57 -3.63
C LYS A 56 4.90 7.35 -2.71
N THR A 57 4.90 8.05 -1.57
CA THR A 57 3.78 8.03 -0.60
C THR A 57 2.48 8.56 -1.21
N CYS A 58 2.55 9.48 -2.19
CA CYS A 58 1.35 9.98 -2.87
C CYS A 58 0.68 8.89 -3.70
N LEU A 59 1.42 8.01 -4.35
CA LEU A 59 0.86 6.84 -5.05
C LEU A 59 0.15 5.89 -4.06
N ILE A 60 0.74 5.63 -2.89
CA ILE A 60 0.11 4.86 -1.81
C ILE A 60 -1.18 5.55 -1.32
N LYS A 61 -1.15 6.89 -1.20
CA LYS A 61 -2.35 7.68 -0.81
C LYS A 61 -3.46 7.58 -1.86
N CYS A 62 -3.15 7.54 -3.16
CA CYS A 62 -4.14 7.30 -4.21
C CYS A 62 -4.84 5.95 -4.04
N ILE A 63 -4.08 4.87 -3.76
CA ILE A 63 -4.65 3.54 -3.49
C ILE A 63 -5.55 3.59 -2.25
N ARG A 64 -5.10 4.26 -1.19
CA ARG A 64 -5.91 4.46 0.04
C ARG A 64 -7.17 5.26 -0.22
N ALA A 65 -7.10 6.31 -1.04
CA ALA A 65 -8.26 7.13 -1.41
C ALA A 65 -9.30 6.30 -2.18
N ILE A 66 -8.87 5.54 -3.20
CA ILE A 66 -9.75 4.61 -3.93
C ILE A 66 -10.44 3.65 -2.95
N ARG A 67 -9.67 2.97 -2.10
CA ARG A 67 -10.22 2.08 -1.07
C ARG A 67 -11.28 2.77 -0.20
N ASN A 68 -10.97 3.97 0.28
CA ASN A 68 -11.88 4.71 1.16
C ASN A 68 -13.17 5.11 0.44
N VAL A 69 -13.08 5.59 -0.79
CA VAL A 69 -14.24 5.95 -1.63
C VAL A 69 -15.14 4.73 -1.84
N LEU A 70 -14.56 3.59 -2.21
CA LEU A 70 -15.29 2.34 -2.41
C LEU A 70 -15.97 1.82 -1.13
N LEU A 71 -15.47 2.19 0.06
CA LEU A 71 -16.07 1.91 1.36
C LEU A 71 -16.99 3.02 1.88
N ASN A 72 -17.40 3.96 1.01
CA ASN A 72 -18.22 5.12 1.36
C ASN A 72 -17.60 6.03 2.43
N LYS A 73 -16.26 6.17 2.41
CA LYS A 73 -15.52 7.07 3.29
C LYS A 73 -14.92 8.19 2.45
N LYS A 74 -15.32 9.43 2.68
CA LYS A 74 -14.85 10.59 1.90
C LYS A 74 -13.40 11.03 2.21
N ASN A 75 -12.61 10.22 2.91
CA ASN A 75 -11.26 10.58 3.34
C ASN A 75 -10.23 10.32 2.23
N GLY A 76 -9.39 11.31 1.96
CA GLY A 76 -8.23 11.14 1.10
C GLY A 76 -8.41 11.57 -0.35
N LEU A 77 -9.49 12.28 -0.67
CA LEU A 77 -9.65 12.95 -1.97
C LEU A 77 -9.05 14.36 -1.85
N ILE A 78 -7.83 14.53 -2.31
CA ILE A 78 -7.07 15.79 -2.24
C ILE A 78 -6.54 16.10 -3.62
N THR A 79 -6.92 17.26 -4.15
CA THR A 79 -6.41 17.78 -5.42
C THR A 79 -4.94 18.19 -5.33
N ASN A 80 -4.26 18.30 -6.44
CA ASN A 80 -2.91 18.85 -6.50
C ASN A 80 -2.98 20.36 -6.17
N ILE A 81 -2.09 20.83 -5.31
CA ILE A 81 -2.06 22.23 -4.85
C ILE A 81 -1.47 23.20 -5.86
N PHE A 82 -0.88 22.71 -6.94
CA PHE A 82 -0.25 23.52 -7.99
C PHE A 82 -1.15 23.70 -9.22
N THR A 83 -2.32 23.06 -9.25
CA THR A 83 -3.30 23.19 -10.34
C THR A 83 -4.45 24.10 -9.93
N ASP A 84 -5.04 24.78 -10.91
CA ASP A 84 -6.26 25.59 -10.70
C ASP A 84 -7.56 24.74 -10.74
N SER A 85 -7.43 23.43 -10.91
CA SER A 85 -8.58 22.52 -11.03
C SER A 85 -8.92 21.89 -9.69
N ASP A 86 -10.17 21.99 -9.25
CA ASP A 86 -10.71 21.34 -8.06
C ASP A 86 -11.16 19.89 -8.30
N VAL A 87 -10.96 19.37 -9.51
CA VAL A 87 -11.38 18.01 -9.87
C VAL A 87 -10.22 17.04 -9.80
N CYS A 88 -10.26 16.09 -8.86
CA CYS A 88 -9.36 14.95 -8.86
C CYS A 88 -9.98 13.74 -9.58
N GLU A 89 -9.14 13.01 -10.32
CA GLU A 89 -9.53 11.82 -11.07
C GLU A 89 -8.77 10.61 -10.54
N LEU A 90 -9.49 9.56 -10.19
CA LEU A 90 -8.92 8.30 -9.74
C LEU A 90 -9.61 7.12 -10.41
N GLY A 91 -8.81 6.09 -10.72
CA GLY A 91 -9.33 4.87 -11.31
C GLY A 91 -8.53 3.64 -10.89
N VAL A 92 -9.19 2.50 -10.94
CA VAL A 92 -8.58 1.20 -10.65
C VAL A 92 -9.10 0.14 -11.60
N THR A 93 -8.17 -0.66 -12.13
CA THR A 93 -8.50 -1.93 -12.79
C THR A 93 -8.09 -3.06 -11.86
N PHE A 94 -8.97 -4.03 -11.62
CA PHE A 94 -8.74 -5.07 -10.62
C PHE A 94 -9.39 -6.42 -11.00
N MET A 95 -8.92 -7.48 -10.34
CA MET A 95 -9.52 -8.81 -10.40
C MET A 95 -10.38 -9.06 -9.15
N ALA A 96 -11.57 -9.55 -9.33
CA ALA A 96 -12.45 -10.05 -8.28
C ALA A 96 -13.22 -11.27 -8.78
N SER A 97 -13.21 -12.35 -8.02
CA SER A 97 -13.91 -13.62 -8.35
C SER A 97 -13.64 -14.14 -9.77
N GLY A 98 -12.37 -14.06 -10.22
CA GLY A 98 -11.95 -14.53 -11.55
C GLY A 98 -12.35 -13.62 -12.72
N ARG A 99 -12.96 -12.48 -12.46
CA ARG A 99 -13.39 -11.48 -13.46
C ARG A 99 -12.54 -10.22 -13.33
N LYS A 100 -12.34 -9.50 -14.42
CA LYS A 100 -11.59 -8.23 -14.47
C LYS A 100 -12.55 -7.06 -14.60
N PHE A 101 -12.39 -6.06 -13.75
CA PHE A 101 -13.21 -4.87 -13.73
C PHE A 101 -12.36 -3.61 -13.80
N SER A 102 -12.94 -2.53 -14.37
CA SER A 102 -12.42 -1.16 -14.28
C SER A 102 -13.43 -0.28 -13.57
N TYR A 103 -12.95 0.53 -12.66
CA TYR A 103 -13.72 1.55 -11.98
C TYR A 103 -12.98 2.88 -12.00
N ASP A 104 -13.62 3.92 -12.51
CA ASP A 104 -13.07 5.26 -12.63
C ASP A 104 -14.06 6.29 -12.12
N PHE A 105 -13.57 7.31 -11.42
CA PHE A 105 -14.41 8.40 -10.93
C PHE A 105 -13.67 9.73 -10.92
N LYS A 106 -14.44 10.83 -11.04
CA LYS A 106 -13.97 12.20 -10.86
C LYS A 106 -14.74 12.87 -9.75
N TYR A 107 -14.01 13.52 -8.85
CA TYR A 107 -14.54 14.20 -7.69
C TYR A 107 -14.18 15.67 -7.72
N ASP A 108 -15.19 16.54 -7.68
CA ASP A 108 -15.06 17.99 -7.54
C ASP A 108 -14.96 18.31 -6.05
N ALA A 109 -13.78 18.73 -5.60
CA ALA A 109 -13.47 18.96 -4.20
C ALA A 109 -14.13 20.26 -3.66
N GLU A 110 -14.37 21.26 -4.52
CA GLU A 110 -15.06 22.50 -4.14
C GLU A 110 -16.56 22.23 -3.88
N LYS A 111 -17.21 21.44 -4.76
CA LYS A 111 -18.63 21.11 -4.65
C LYS A 111 -18.92 19.88 -3.78
N GLU A 112 -17.89 19.14 -3.41
CA GLU A 112 -18.02 17.83 -2.74
C GLU A 112 -18.90 16.83 -3.52
N GLU A 113 -18.79 16.80 -4.84
CA GLU A 113 -19.62 16.02 -5.74
C GLU A 113 -18.81 15.04 -6.61
N TYR A 114 -19.36 13.83 -6.84
CA TYR A 114 -18.88 12.91 -7.89
C TYR A 114 -19.50 13.30 -9.23
N ILE A 115 -18.70 13.94 -10.08
CA ILE A 115 -19.13 14.43 -11.39
C ILE A 115 -19.01 13.38 -12.50
N TYR A 116 -18.19 12.36 -12.29
CA TYR A 116 -18.04 11.20 -13.17
C TYR A 116 -17.92 9.93 -12.37
N GLU A 117 -18.53 8.84 -12.85
CA GLU A 117 -18.44 7.50 -12.32
C GLU A 117 -18.63 6.49 -13.46
N SER A 118 -17.73 5.51 -13.58
CA SER A 118 -17.81 4.46 -14.58
C SER A 118 -17.38 3.13 -13.99
N PHE A 119 -18.18 2.08 -14.23
CA PHE A 119 -17.87 0.70 -13.86
C PHE A 119 -18.08 -0.20 -15.06
N SER A 120 -17.06 -0.97 -15.41
CA SER A 120 -17.06 -1.86 -16.56
C SER A 120 -16.44 -3.21 -16.23
N GLU A 121 -16.93 -4.26 -16.87
CA GLU A 121 -16.30 -5.57 -16.87
C GLU A 121 -15.48 -5.74 -18.14
N ILE A 122 -14.25 -6.25 -17.99
CA ILE A 122 -13.31 -6.50 -19.09
C ILE A 122 -13.10 -8.00 -19.23
N PHE A 123 -13.33 -8.53 -20.42
CA PHE A 123 -13.13 -9.93 -20.74
C PHE A 123 -12.38 -10.07 -22.08
N LYS A 124 -11.90 -11.28 -22.38
CA LYS A 124 -11.28 -11.56 -23.66
C LYS A 124 -12.26 -12.32 -24.57
N ASP A 125 -12.34 -11.88 -25.81
CA ASP A 125 -13.10 -12.56 -26.84
C ASP A 125 -12.39 -13.83 -27.34
N GLN A 126 -13.03 -14.58 -28.24
CA GLN A 126 -12.49 -15.81 -28.82
C GLN A 126 -11.17 -15.61 -29.60
N TYR A 127 -10.82 -14.35 -29.94
CA TYR A 127 -9.56 -13.95 -30.61
C TYR A 127 -8.53 -13.41 -29.63
N ASN A 128 -8.76 -13.52 -28.31
CA ASN A 128 -7.89 -13.00 -27.24
C ASN A 128 -7.78 -11.48 -27.20
N ASN A 129 -8.74 -10.74 -27.81
CA ASN A 129 -8.82 -9.28 -27.68
C ASN A 129 -9.62 -8.91 -26.43
N GLU A 130 -9.13 -7.89 -25.69
CA GLU A 130 -9.88 -7.35 -24.56
C GLU A 130 -11.13 -6.62 -25.07
N LYS A 131 -12.28 -6.95 -24.49
CA LYS A 131 -13.58 -6.31 -24.70
C LYS A 131 -14.08 -5.79 -23.37
N GLU A 132 -14.85 -4.72 -23.43
CA GLU A 132 -15.40 -4.04 -22.27
C GLU A 132 -16.94 -4.00 -22.38
N VAL A 133 -17.61 -4.33 -21.28
CA VAL A 133 -19.04 -4.15 -21.09
C VAL A 133 -19.25 -3.11 -20.01
N CYS A 134 -19.84 -2.00 -20.37
CA CYS A 134 -20.20 -0.93 -19.43
C CYS A 134 -21.42 -1.35 -18.61
N TRP A 135 -21.28 -1.39 -17.28
CA TRP A 135 -22.38 -1.62 -16.35
C TRP A 135 -22.99 -0.32 -15.87
N LEU A 136 -22.15 0.71 -15.75
CA LEU A 136 -22.51 2.04 -15.28
C LEU A 136 -21.58 3.07 -15.91
N LYS A 137 -22.17 4.17 -16.40
CA LYS A 137 -21.45 5.40 -16.75
C LYS A 137 -22.31 6.60 -16.43
N LYS A 138 -21.82 7.45 -15.53
CA LYS A 138 -22.44 8.70 -15.14
C LYS A 138 -21.45 9.82 -15.41
N ASP A 139 -21.75 10.71 -16.32
CA ASP A 139 -21.00 11.93 -16.60
C ASP A 139 -21.98 13.11 -16.51
N THR A 140 -21.86 13.87 -15.43
CA THR A 140 -22.79 14.98 -15.16
C THR A 140 -22.44 16.25 -15.94
N ILE A 141 -21.22 16.33 -16.50
CA ILE A 141 -20.79 17.47 -17.32
C ILE A 141 -21.28 17.29 -18.74
N SER A 142 -21.11 16.09 -19.29
CA SER A 142 -21.54 15.75 -20.67
C SER A 142 -22.99 15.26 -20.73
N GLU A 143 -23.69 15.16 -19.57
CA GLU A 143 -25.07 14.63 -19.44
C GLU A 143 -25.24 13.22 -20.02
N ILE A 144 -24.18 12.37 -19.87
CA ILE A 144 -24.21 10.98 -20.32
C ILE A 144 -24.58 10.09 -19.13
N TYR A 145 -25.64 9.30 -19.28
CA TYR A 145 -26.16 8.39 -18.25
C TYR A 145 -26.45 7.04 -18.88
N GLU A 146 -25.61 6.05 -18.59
CA GLU A 146 -25.75 4.68 -19.08
C GLU A 146 -25.72 3.74 -17.88
N CYS A 147 -26.66 2.80 -17.82
CA CYS A 147 -26.69 1.77 -16.78
C CYS A 147 -27.34 0.51 -17.37
N ILE A 148 -26.81 -0.66 -17.01
CA ILE A 148 -27.38 -1.96 -17.36
C ILE A 148 -28.81 -2.12 -16.80
N ASP A 149 -29.12 -1.47 -15.68
CA ASP A 149 -30.47 -1.38 -15.09
C ASP A 149 -31.16 -0.13 -15.64
N GLU A 150 -32.09 -0.25 -16.61
CA GLU A 150 -32.79 0.85 -17.29
C GLU A 150 -33.51 1.79 -16.32
N THR A 151 -34.11 1.26 -15.24
CA THR A 151 -34.79 2.07 -14.22
C THR A 151 -33.80 2.96 -13.46
N VAL A 152 -32.60 2.43 -13.16
CA VAL A 152 -31.53 3.20 -12.51
C VAL A 152 -31.04 4.27 -13.48
N GLN A 153 -30.84 3.93 -14.74
CA GLN A 153 -30.43 4.89 -15.76
C GLN A 153 -31.39 6.09 -15.83
N ALA A 154 -32.69 5.86 -15.80
CA ALA A 154 -33.68 6.95 -15.82
C ALA A 154 -33.64 7.89 -14.60
N MET A 155 -33.09 7.42 -13.47
CA MET A 155 -32.97 8.21 -12.24
C MET A 155 -31.61 8.90 -12.09
N MET A 156 -30.59 8.53 -12.87
CA MET A 156 -29.21 8.96 -12.64
C MET A 156 -29.03 10.48 -12.71
N SER A 157 -29.81 11.18 -13.51
CA SER A 157 -29.78 12.65 -13.64
C SER A 157 -30.29 13.41 -12.40
N VAL A 158 -31.15 12.77 -11.60
CA VAL A 158 -31.82 13.40 -10.45
C VAL A 158 -31.31 12.91 -9.09
N VAL A 159 -30.53 11.82 -9.04
CA VAL A 159 -29.98 11.33 -7.77
C VAL A 159 -28.85 12.22 -7.27
N SER A 160 -28.63 12.21 -5.96
CA SER A 160 -27.55 12.97 -5.31
C SER A 160 -26.19 12.65 -5.92
N LYS A 161 -25.35 13.68 -6.07
CA LYS A 161 -23.96 13.57 -6.56
C LYS A 161 -22.94 13.44 -5.44
N ASN A 162 -23.35 13.54 -4.18
CA ASN A 162 -22.45 13.59 -3.04
C ASN A 162 -21.88 12.21 -2.63
N ASN A 163 -22.40 11.14 -3.23
CA ASN A 163 -21.95 9.77 -3.01
C ASN A 163 -21.93 9.00 -4.35
N LEU A 164 -21.22 7.86 -4.36
CA LEU A 164 -21.28 6.93 -5.48
C LEU A 164 -22.71 6.41 -5.69
N LEU A 165 -23.04 6.08 -6.94
CA LEU A 165 -24.40 5.65 -7.29
C LEU A 165 -24.87 4.45 -6.46
N CYS A 166 -24.01 3.47 -6.22
CA CYS A 166 -24.33 2.29 -5.44
C CYS A 166 -24.62 2.54 -3.95
N TYR A 167 -24.42 3.77 -3.46
CA TYR A 167 -24.76 4.21 -2.10
C TYR A 167 -25.95 5.16 -2.05
N VAL A 168 -26.36 5.70 -3.18
CA VAL A 168 -27.50 6.63 -3.28
C VAL A 168 -28.78 5.89 -3.64
N VAL A 169 -28.67 4.82 -4.44
CA VAL A 169 -29.78 3.99 -4.89
C VAL A 169 -30.03 2.86 -3.91
N ASP A 170 -31.31 2.49 -3.69
CA ASP A 170 -31.65 1.29 -2.92
C ASP A 170 -31.29 0.02 -3.72
N THR A 171 -30.07 -0.44 -3.50
CA THR A 171 -29.49 -1.56 -4.23
C THR A 171 -30.25 -2.88 -4.08
N SER A 172 -31.10 -3.01 -3.03
CA SER A 172 -31.92 -4.22 -2.84
C SER A 172 -32.95 -4.46 -3.95
N LYS A 173 -33.25 -3.41 -4.73
CA LYS A 173 -34.21 -3.46 -5.83
C LYS A 173 -33.59 -3.65 -7.22
N PHE A 174 -32.26 -3.54 -7.33
CA PHE A 174 -31.55 -3.53 -8.61
C PHE A 174 -30.37 -4.52 -8.55
N GLU A 175 -30.55 -5.66 -9.21
CA GLU A 175 -29.65 -6.80 -9.11
C GLU A 175 -28.22 -6.45 -9.54
N HIS A 176 -28.05 -5.81 -10.70
CA HIS A 176 -26.72 -5.47 -11.21
C HIS A 176 -26.01 -4.38 -10.39
N VAL A 177 -26.76 -3.36 -9.91
CA VAL A 177 -26.17 -2.33 -9.03
C VAL A 177 -25.78 -2.92 -7.67
N ASN A 178 -26.56 -3.89 -7.18
CA ASN A 178 -26.22 -4.63 -5.96
C ASN A 178 -24.97 -5.48 -6.16
N GLU A 179 -24.88 -6.23 -7.26
CA GLU A 179 -23.69 -7.00 -7.62
C GLU A 179 -22.46 -6.09 -7.75
N MET A 180 -22.58 -4.96 -8.46
CA MET A 180 -21.52 -3.94 -8.57
C MET A 180 -21.04 -3.51 -7.19
N LYS A 181 -21.96 -3.13 -6.28
CA LYS A 181 -21.63 -2.74 -4.90
C LYS A 181 -20.88 -3.84 -4.16
N GLN A 182 -21.33 -5.08 -4.24
CA GLN A 182 -20.66 -6.22 -3.60
C GLN A 182 -19.25 -6.44 -4.14
N ILE A 183 -19.05 -6.31 -5.45
CA ILE A 183 -17.74 -6.41 -6.10
C ILE A 183 -16.80 -5.30 -5.60
N LEU A 184 -17.26 -4.04 -5.63
CA LEU A 184 -16.46 -2.87 -5.24
C LEU A 184 -16.09 -2.91 -3.74
N VAL A 185 -17.08 -3.15 -2.87
CA VAL A 185 -16.86 -3.25 -1.42
C VAL A 185 -15.96 -4.43 -1.08
N GLY A 186 -16.26 -5.62 -1.62
CA GLY A 186 -15.46 -6.82 -1.36
C GLY A 186 -14.01 -6.71 -1.88
N PHE A 187 -13.78 -5.97 -2.97
CA PHE A 187 -12.43 -5.63 -3.41
C PHE A 187 -11.74 -4.66 -2.43
N ALA A 188 -12.41 -3.59 -2.02
CA ALA A 188 -11.86 -2.57 -1.14
C ALA A 188 -11.53 -3.10 0.27
N GLU A 189 -12.35 -4.02 0.80
CA GLU A 189 -12.13 -4.67 2.10
C GLU A 189 -10.88 -5.56 2.12
N LYS A 190 -10.44 -6.04 0.96
CA LYS A 190 -9.20 -6.83 0.84
C LYS A 190 -7.94 -5.99 0.82
N ILE A 191 -8.03 -4.66 0.77
CA ILE A 191 -6.86 -3.77 0.70
C ILE A 191 -6.48 -3.30 2.10
N ASP A 192 -5.27 -3.63 2.54
CA ASP A 192 -4.66 -3.10 3.75
C ASP A 192 -3.56 -2.12 3.38
N VAL A 193 -3.63 -0.90 3.91
CA VAL A 193 -2.63 0.14 3.65
C VAL A 193 -1.98 0.55 4.96
N ILE A 194 -0.69 0.21 5.11
CA ILE A 194 0.11 0.49 6.31
C ILE A 194 1.33 1.34 5.97
N ASN A 195 1.82 2.09 6.98
CA ASN A 195 3.13 2.73 6.93
C ASN A 195 4.01 2.12 8.00
N THR A 196 5.19 1.63 7.62
CA THR A 196 6.08 0.89 8.54
C THR A 196 6.59 1.76 9.69
N ASN A 197 6.64 3.08 9.53
CA ASN A 197 7.03 3.99 10.62
C ASN A 197 5.99 4.06 11.74
N ASN A 198 4.73 3.79 11.43
CA ASN A 198 3.63 3.88 12.38
C ASN A 198 2.59 2.78 12.13
N ILE A 199 2.98 1.51 12.33
CA ILE A 199 2.04 0.37 12.24
C ILE A 199 1.26 0.30 13.56
N PRO A 200 -0.07 0.39 13.53
CA PRO A 200 -0.88 0.22 14.72
C PRO A 200 -0.76 -1.22 15.26
N MET A 201 -0.38 -1.38 16.53
CA MET A 201 -0.33 -2.69 17.19
C MET A 201 -1.73 -3.30 17.45
N GLN A 202 -2.78 -2.50 17.33
CA GLN A 202 -4.15 -2.92 17.61
C GLN A 202 -4.56 -4.16 16.80
N HIS A 203 -4.23 -4.18 15.51
CA HIS A 203 -4.50 -5.33 14.63
C HIS A 203 -3.80 -6.61 15.12
N THR A 204 -2.52 -6.50 15.50
CA THR A 204 -1.76 -7.63 16.06
C THR A 204 -2.36 -8.11 17.39
N ILE A 205 -2.78 -7.17 18.25
CA ILE A 205 -3.42 -7.48 19.54
C ILE A 205 -4.72 -8.26 19.31
N GLU A 206 -5.59 -7.80 18.43
CA GLU A 206 -6.86 -8.46 18.11
C GLU A 206 -6.64 -9.88 17.56
N LEU A 207 -5.64 -10.03 16.68
CA LEU A 207 -5.28 -11.33 16.14
C LEU A 207 -4.72 -12.25 17.24
N MET A 208 -3.89 -11.73 18.12
CA MET A 208 -3.28 -12.50 19.20
C MET A 208 -4.28 -12.90 20.30
N LYS A 209 -5.34 -12.10 20.52
CA LYS A 209 -6.45 -12.46 21.43
C LYS A 209 -7.23 -13.69 20.95
N ASN A 210 -7.39 -13.88 19.65
CA ASN A 210 -8.29 -14.87 19.08
C ASN A 210 -7.81 -16.33 19.15
N LYS A 211 -6.56 -16.59 19.54
CA LYS A 211 -5.97 -17.94 19.77
C LYS A 211 -6.31 -18.98 18.68
N ASN A 212 -6.30 -18.56 17.42
CA ASN A 212 -6.61 -19.41 16.26
C ASN A 212 -5.34 -19.86 15.50
N GLN A 213 -5.51 -20.58 14.40
CA GLN A 213 -4.39 -21.02 13.56
C GLN A 213 -3.57 -19.85 12.98
N LEU A 214 -4.20 -18.71 12.72
CA LEU A 214 -3.54 -17.52 12.21
C LEU A 214 -2.54 -16.96 13.25
N GLN A 215 -2.93 -16.91 14.53
CA GLN A 215 -2.04 -16.52 15.62
C GLN A 215 -0.79 -17.40 15.65
N GLN A 216 -0.94 -18.73 15.53
CA GLN A 216 0.20 -19.65 15.55
C GLN A 216 1.18 -19.36 14.42
N LYS A 217 0.68 -19.07 13.21
CA LYS A 217 1.51 -18.70 12.05
C LYS A 217 2.24 -17.37 12.24
N VAL A 218 1.59 -16.39 12.88
CA VAL A 218 2.24 -15.10 13.23
C VAL A 218 3.38 -15.33 14.23
N VAL A 219 3.16 -16.14 15.26
CA VAL A 219 4.21 -16.49 16.24
C VAL A 219 5.37 -17.22 15.56
N GLU A 220 5.08 -18.16 14.66
CA GLU A 220 6.11 -18.87 13.89
C GLU A 220 6.89 -17.92 12.99
N PHE A 221 6.21 -17.00 12.29
CA PHE A 221 6.88 -15.95 11.51
C PHE A 221 7.86 -15.14 12.36
N ILE A 222 7.41 -14.66 13.54
CA ILE A 222 8.23 -13.87 14.46
C ILE A 222 9.46 -14.65 14.93
N LYS A 223 9.30 -15.93 15.30
CA LYS A 223 10.41 -16.80 15.68
C LYS A 223 11.43 -16.97 14.57
N ASN A 224 10.96 -17.12 13.33
CA ASN A 224 11.82 -17.31 12.15
C ASN A 224 12.42 -16.00 11.63
N ALA A 225 12.02 -14.85 12.17
CA ALA A 225 12.54 -13.53 11.78
C ALA A 225 13.90 -13.17 12.38
N ASP A 226 14.62 -14.15 12.97
CA ASP A 226 15.95 -13.97 13.59
C ASP A 226 16.00 -12.93 14.72
N LEU A 227 14.92 -12.91 15.54
CA LEU A 227 14.78 -11.98 16.68
C LEU A 227 15.28 -12.57 18.00
N TYR A 228 15.81 -13.80 17.99
CA TYR A 228 16.22 -14.55 19.21
C TYR A 228 15.13 -14.62 20.27
N MET A 229 13.86 -14.60 19.84
CA MET A 229 12.67 -14.66 20.67
C MET A 229 12.12 -16.08 20.69
N ASP A 230 11.88 -16.61 21.89
CA ASP A 230 11.34 -17.97 22.07
C ASP A 230 9.83 -18.03 21.84
N ASN A 231 9.11 -16.98 22.25
CA ASN A 231 7.66 -16.88 22.09
C ASN A 231 7.17 -15.43 22.07
N PHE A 232 5.99 -15.22 21.46
CA PHE A 232 5.25 -13.96 21.45
C PHE A 232 3.77 -14.28 21.69
N GLU A 233 3.17 -13.72 22.73
CA GLU A 233 1.82 -14.06 23.12
C GLU A 233 1.06 -12.89 23.76
N TYR A 234 -0.27 -12.99 23.72
CA TYR A 234 -1.15 -12.12 24.50
C TYR A 234 -1.56 -12.83 25.78
N VAL A 235 -1.29 -12.21 26.93
CA VAL A 235 -1.51 -12.80 28.26
C VAL A 235 -2.57 -12.01 29.03
N ASP A 236 -3.58 -12.71 29.57
CA ASP A 236 -4.54 -12.08 30.45
C ASP A 236 -3.88 -11.70 31.79
N MET A 237 -4.23 -10.51 32.31
CA MET A 237 -3.55 -9.90 33.47
C MET A 237 -3.57 -10.72 34.74
N ASP A 238 -4.54 -11.61 34.91
CA ASP A 238 -4.63 -12.51 36.08
C ASP A 238 -3.42 -13.45 36.22
N LYS A 239 -2.56 -13.54 35.21
CA LYS A 239 -1.36 -14.37 35.17
C LYS A 239 -0.04 -13.61 35.30
N ILE A 240 -0.06 -12.27 35.20
CA ILE A 240 1.13 -11.43 35.34
C ILE A 240 1.29 -11.03 36.81
N GLN A 241 1.91 -11.90 37.63
CA GLN A 241 2.48 -11.48 38.90
C GLN A 241 3.74 -10.66 38.59
N LEU A 242 3.64 -9.33 38.60
CA LEU A 242 4.81 -8.48 38.68
C LEU A 242 5.53 -8.85 40.01
N LYS A 243 6.64 -9.55 39.94
CA LYS A 243 7.57 -9.66 41.07
C LYS A 243 8.16 -8.27 41.31
N THR A 244 7.46 -7.41 42.00
CA THR A 244 8.06 -6.25 42.65
C THR A 244 9.03 -6.79 43.72
N GLY A 245 10.26 -6.27 43.70
CA GLY A 245 11.34 -6.75 44.57
C GLY A 245 10.95 -6.82 46.03
N GLU A 246 11.66 -7.69 46.76
CA GLU A 246 11.51 -7.92 48.17
C GLU A 246 11.50 -6.62 48.99
N GLY A 247 10.31 -6.26 49.46
CA GLY A 247 10.07 -5.18 50.39
C GLY A 247 8.69 -5.39 51.03
N ASP A 248 8.65 -5.67 52.31
CA ASP A 248 7.47 -5.90 53.15
C ASP A 248 6.60 -4.63 53.34
N GLU A 249 6.16 -4.00 52.30
CA GLU A 249 5.10 -2.97 52.38
C GLU A 249 3.95 -3.37 51.46
N LYS A 250 2.76 -3.57 52.05
CA LYS A 250 1.50 -3.76 51.30
C LYS A 250 1.34 -2.56 50.37
N PRO A 251 1.30 -2.76 49.03
CA PRO A 251 1.03 -1.67 48.14
C PRO A 251 -0.41 -1.18 48.40
N ASP A 252 -0.54 0.12 48.67
CA ASP A 252 -1.85 0.81 48.54
C ASP A 252 -2.38 0.51 47.12
N GLU A 253 -3.54 -0.13 47.04
CA GLU A 253 -4.28 -0.35 45.82
C GLU A 253 -4.77 0.98 45.24
N LYS A 254 -3.86 1.79 44.74
CA LYS A 254 -4.23 2.77 43.72
C LYS A 254 -4.39 2.02 42.41
N VAL A 255 -5.62 1.59 42.16
CA VAL A 255 -6.02 1.15 40.82
C VAL A 255 -5.80 2.35 39.89
N LEU A 256 -4.65 2.37 39.21
CA LEU A 256 -4.42 3.31 38.12
C LEU A 256 -5.42 2.93 37.02
N ASP A 257 -6.34 3.83 36.73
CA ASP A 257 -7.30 3.67 35.64
C ASP A 257 -6.55 3.82 34.30
N ILE A 258 -5.86 2.73 33.91
CA ILE A 258 -5.08 2.69 32.68
C ILE A 258 -6.04 2.38 31.53
N PRO A 259 -6.10 3.22 30.48
CA PRO A 259 -6.94 2.96 29.32
C PRO A 259 -6.72 1.56 28.74
N GLU A 260 -7.77 0.85 28.35
CA GLU A 260 -7.74 -0.54 27.89
C GLU A 260 -6.77 -0.74 26.72
N ASN A 261 -6.68 0.23 25.81
CA ASN A 261 -5.74 0.17 24.68
C ASN A 261 -4.26 0.17 25.10
N ILE A 262 -3.92 0.79 26.23
CA ILE A 262 -2.56 0.74 26.82
C ILE A 262 -2.35 -0.59 27.54
N MET A 263 -3.35 -1.04 28.28
CA MET A 263 -3.33 -2.34 28.95
C MET A 263 -3.13 -3.47 27.94
N ASP A 264 -3.82 -3.44 26.82
CA ASP A 264 -3.69 -4.42 25.76
C ASP A 264 -2.25 -4.48 25.19
N GLN A 265 -1.57 -3.35 25.07
CA GLN A 265 -0.18 -3.32 24.64
C GLN A 265 0.78 -3.91 25.70
N ILE A 266 0.49 -3.75 27.00
CA ILE A 266 1.27 -4.33 28.09
C ILE A 266 1.07 -5.86 28.15
N ARG A 267 -0.12 -6.34 27.80
CA ARG A 267 -0.46 -7.77 27.73
C ARG A 267 0.22 -8.52 26.59
N LEU A 268 0.81 -7.81 25.60
CA LEU A 268 1.69 -8.44 24.63
C LEU A 268 3.05 -8.75 25.27
N VAL A 269 3.39 -10.01 25.32
CA VAL A 269 4.56 -10.53 26.03
C VAL A 269 5.50 -11.24 25.05
N SER A 270 6.76 -10.85 25.11
CA SER A 270 7.88 -11.52 24.44
C SER A 270 8.62 -12.42 25.42
N THR A 271 9.02 -13.60 24.98
CA THR A 271 9.80 -14.54 25.81
C THR A 271 11.21 -14.68 25.25
N TYR A 272 12.20 -14.46 26.11
CA TYR A 272 13.62 -14.60 25.78
C TYR A 272 14.30 -15.52 26.81
N LYS A 273 14.85 -16.65 26.37
CA LYS A 273 15.50 -17.64 27.26
C LYS A 273 14.62 -18.03 28.47
N GLY A 274 13.32 -18.18 28.20
CA GLY A 274 12.34 -18.52 29.23
C GLY A 274 11.89 -17.37 30.14
N VAL A 275 12.38 -16.14 29.91
CA VAL A 275 11.96 -14.94 30.67
C VAL A 275 10.87 -14.23 29.88
N HIS A 276 9.73 -13.98 30.53
CA HIS A 276 8.59 -13.26 29.95
C HIS A 276 8.71 -11.76 30.25
N VAL A 277 8.66 -10.94 29.21
CA VAL A 277 8.75 -9.47 29.30
C VAL A 277 7.67 -8.78 28.49
N PRO A 278 7.05 -7.68 28.96
CA PRO A 278 6.13 -6.89 28.16
C PRO A 278 6.85 -6.33 26.91
N SER A 279 6.36 -6.71 25.73
CA SER A 279 6.95 -6.32 24.43
C SER A 279 7.08 -4.80 24.28
N MET A 280 6.04 -4.05 24.71
CA MET A 280 6.02 -2.58 24.64
C MET A 280 7.21 -1.94 25.35
N MET A 281 7.67 -2.53 26.46
CA MET A 281 8.71 -1.92 27.31
C MET A 281 10.12 -2.42 26.95
N PHE A 282 10.27 -3.69 26.57
CA PHE A 282 11.58 -4.34 26.46
C PHE A 282 12.04 -4.56 25.02
N ASP A 283 11.11 -4.72 24.07
CA ASP A 283 11.51 -4.97 22.69
C ASP A 283 12.05 -3.72 21.99
N SER A 284 13.00 -3.93 21.11
CA SER A 284 13.52 -2.87 20.24
C SER A 284 12.42 -2.35 19.28
N THR A 285 12.59 -1.13 18.76
CA THR A 285 11.69 -0.58 17.76
C THR A 285 11.58 -1.49 16.53
N GLY A 286 12.68 -2.09 16.09
CA GLY A 286 12.70 -3.04 14.97
C GLY A 286 11.90 -4.31 15.28
N THR A 287 12.08 -4.89 16.47
CA THR A 287 11.33 -6.07 16.93
C THR A 287 9.82 -5.81 16.95
N LYS A 288 9.40 -4.66 17.52
CA LYS A 288 7.98 -4.25 17.55
C LYS A 288 7.40 -4.10 16.14
N LYS A 289 8.14 -3.47 15.23
CA LYS A 289 7.72 -3.33 13.83
C LYS A 289 7.57 -4.68 13.14
N ILE A 290 8.49 -5.61 13.38
CA ILE A 290 8.42 -6.96 12.81
C ILE A 290 7.20 -7.71 13.37
N ALA A 291 6.94 -7.62 14.66
CA ALA A 291 5.75 -8.22 15.28
C ALA A 291 4.45 -7.60 14.72
N ALA A 292 4.43 -6.28 14.51
CA ALA A 292 3.28 -5.59 13.91
C ALA A 292 3.06 -5.98 12.44
N ILE A 293 4.12 -6.00 11.61
CA ILE A 293 3.98 -6.34 10.18
C ILE A 293 3.65 -7.83 9.97
N ALA A 294 4.09 -8.71 10.88
CA ALA A 294 3.86 -10.15 10.79
C ALA A 294 2.37 -10.48 10.69
N SER A 295 1.50 -9.82 11.46
CA SER A 295 0.06 -10.04 11.43
C SER A 295 -0.53 -9.70 10.05
N TYR A 296 -0.15 -8.58 9.46
CA TYR A 296 -0.61 -8.17 8.12
C TYR A 296 -0.08 -9.09 7.02
N VAL A 297 1.20 -9.48 7.08
CA VAL A 297 1.80 -10.38 6.09
C VAL A 297 1.14 -11.76 6.11
N ILE A 298 0.99 -12.35 7.29
CA ILE A 298 0.39 -13.68 7.44
C ILE A 298 -1.08 -13.66 7.05
N GLU A 299 -1.84 -12.64 7.50
CA GLU A 299 -3.25 -12.52 7.12
C GLU A 299 -3.41 -12.31 5.61
N ALA A 300 -2.56 -11.48 5.00
CA ALA A 300 -2.60 -11.27 3.56
C ALA A 300 -2.36 -12.56 2.78
N LEU A 301 -1.36 -13.35 3.16
CA LEU A 301 -1.03 -14.62 2.51
C LEU A 301 -2.13 -15.69 2.70
N GLU A 302 -2.73 -15.75 3.89
CA GLU A 302 -3.76 -16.75 4.20
C GLU A 302 -5.14 -16.42 3.60
N GLN A 303 -5.49 -15.14 3.53
CA GLN A 303 -6.82 -14.68 3.10
C GLN A 303 -6.83 -14.09 1.67
N GLY A 304 -5.69 -14.08 0.99
CA GLY A 304 -5.59 -13.50 -0.35
C GLY A 304 -5.85 -12.00 -0.39
N ARG A 305 -5.29 -11.25 0.58
CA ARG A 305 -5.45 -9.80 0.67
C ARG A 305 -4.40 -9.04 -0.14
N ILE A 306 -4.62 -7.76 -0.31
CA ILE A 306 -3.71 -6.83 -0.99
C ILE A 306 -3.05 -5.98 0.09
N LEU A 307 -1.77 -6.22 0.34
CA LEU A 307 -1.00 -5.50 1.34
C LEU A 307 -0.22 -4.36 0.67
N VAL A 308 -0.54 -3.13 1.01
CA VAL A 308 0.12 -1.91 0.52
C VAL A 308 0.94 -1.32 1.66
N VAL A 309 2.27 -1.29 1.50
CA VAL A 309 3.21 -0.91 2.56
C VAL A 309 4.02 0.31 2.15
N ASP A 310 3.86 1.39 2.88
CA ASP A 310 4.75 2.55 2.74
C ASP A 310 5.99 2.38 3.60
N GLU A 311 7.19 2.58 3.01
CA GLU A 311 8.51 2.49 3.65
C GLU A 311 8.79 1.11 4.28
N LEU A 312 8.63 0.03 3.50
CA LEU A 312 8.80 -1.36 3.96
C LEU A 312 10.15 -1.63 4.65
N ASP A 313 11.21 -0.94 4.25
CA ASP A 313 12.57 -1.09 4.76
C ASP A 313 12.88 -0.24 6.00
N SER A 314 11.92 0.56 6.48
CA SER A 314 12.16 1.44 7.63
C SER A 314 12.39 0.66 8.93
N SER A 315 13.62 0.71 9.43
CA SER A 315 14.08 0.03 10.66
C SER A 315 13.98 -1.51 10.61
N ILE A 316 13.85 -2.10 9.43
CA ILE A 316 13.85 -3.54 9.21
C ILE A 316 15.12 -3.90 8.41
N HIS A 317 15.84 -4.92 8.86
CA HIS A 317 17.05 -5.33 8.17
C HIS A 317 16.71 -5.84 6.76
N PHE A 318 17.50 -5.45 5.74
CA PHE A 318 17.23 -5.73 4.31
C PHE A 318 17.00 -7.21 3.99
N LYS A 319 17.65 -8.14 4.70
CA LYS A 319 17.43 -9.59 4.52
C LYS A 319 16.02 -9.99 4.88
N LEU A 320 15.45 -9.42 5.92
CA LEU A 320 14.08 -9.72 6.34
C LEU A 320 13.07 -9.07 5.38
N THR A 321 13.29 -7.83 4.97
CA THR A 321 12.48 -7.18 3.93
C THR A 321 12.46 -8.03 2.66
N ARG A 322 13.63 -8.51 2.23
CA ARG A 322 13.77 -9.42 1.08
C ARG A 322 13.01 -10.74 1.29
N ALA A 323 13.07 -11.32 2.48
CA ALA A 323 12.37 -12.56 2.80
C ALA A 323 10.85 -12.37 2.76
N ILE A 324 10.33 -11.27 3.31
CA ILE A 324 8.89 -10.93 3.24
C ILE A 324 8.43 -10.83 1.79
N VAL A 325 9.13 -10.09 0.95
CA VAL A 325 8.78 -9.96 -0.47
C VAL A 325 8.88 -11.31 -1.19
N ALA A 326 9.86 -12.15 -0.85
CA ALA A 326 9.99 -13.49 -1.41
C ALA A 326 8.82 -14.42 -1.02
N MET A 327 8.22 -14.26 0.16
CA MET A 327 7.01 -15.01 0.55
C MET A 327 5.85 -14.71 -0.41
N PHE A 328 5.63 -13.44 -0.77
CA PHE A 328 4.59 -13.08 -1.74
C PHE A 328 4.90 -13.59 -3.16
N ASN A 329 6.17 -13.62 -3.55
CA ASN A 329 6.61 -14.11 -4.87
C ASN A 329 6.72 -15.65 -4.94
N ASN A 330 6.42 -16.35 -3.86
CA ASN A 330 6.47 -17.81 -3.82
C ASN A 330 5.31 -18.46 -4.58
N GLU A 331 5.50 -19.68 -5.07
CA GLU A 331 4.46 -20.47 -5.75
C GLU A 331 3.31 -20.83 -4.81
N LEU A 332 3.58 -21.00 -3.51
CA LEU A 332 2.55 -21.27 -2.49
C LEU A 332 1.60 -20.09 -2.27
N ASN A 333 2.02 -18.87 -2.60
CA ASN A 333 1.10 -17.73 -2.64
C ASN A 333 0.26 -17.78 -3.91
N THR A 334 -1.02 -18.05 -3.78
CA THR A 334 -1.96 -18.18 -4.91
C THR A 334 -2.81 -16.93 -5.15
N SER A 335 -2.91 -16.02 -4.18
CA SER A 335 -3.91 -14.94 -4.26
C SER A 335 -3.53 -13.62 -3.59
N ALA A 336 -2.53 -13.61 -2.70
CA ALA A 336 -2.11 -12.38 -2.04
C ALA A 336 -1.25 -11.51 -2.97
N GLN A 337 -1.33 -10.19 -2.78
CA GLN A 337 -0.58 -9.19 -3.54
C GLN A 337 0.07 -8.19 -2.60
N MET A 338 1.28 -7.71 -2.95
CA MET A 338 1.99 -6.71 -2.16
C MET A 338 2.49 -5.57 -3.04
N ILE A 339 2.17 -4.34 -2.67
CA ILE A 339 2.71 -3.11 -3.25
C ILE A 339 3.49 -2.41 -2.15
N PHE A 340 4.74 -2.01 -2.40
CA PHE A 340 5.53 -1.40 -1.35
C PHE A 340 6.43 -0.28 -1.87
N THR A 341 6.64 0.75 -1.05
CA THR A 341 7.69 1.74 -1.27
C THR A 341 8.94 1.35 -0.47
N VAL A 342 10.10 1.68 -0.98
CA VAL A 342 11.38 1.30 -0.39
C VAL A 342 12.49 2.27 -0.81
N HIS A 343 13.47 2.45 0.06
CA HIS A 343 14.69 3.21 -0.21
C HIS A 343 15.91 2.31 -0.46
N ASP A 344 15.87 1.08 0.06
CA ASP A 344 16.97 0.14 -0.08
C ASP A 344 17.06 -0.43 -1.50
N ILE A 345 18.07 0.01 -2.23
CA ILE A 345 18.34 -0.41 -3.59
C ILE A 345 18.75 -1.91 -3.70
N ASN A 346 19.15 -2.54 -2.58
CA ASN A 346 19.51 -3.96 -2.58
C ASN A 346 18.32 -4.88 -2.87
N LEU A 347 17.09 -4.35 -2.83
CA LEU A 347 15.90 -5.05 -3.28
C LEU A 347 15.70 -5.02 -4.81
N MET A 348 16.39 -4.13 -5.56
CA MET A 348 16.29 -4.07 -7.04
C MET A 348 17.02 -5.24 -7.75
N ASP A 349 16.91 -6.46 -7.27
CA ASP A 349 17.62 -7.61 -7.80
C ASP A 349 16.85 -8.34 -8.90
N CYS A 350 16.93 -7.83 -10.14
CA CYS A 350 16.34 -8.48 -11.32
C CYS A 350 17.07 -9.75 -11.78
N LYS A 351 18.24 -10.04 -11.22
CA LYS A 351 18.95 -11.30 -11.53
C LYS A 351 18.40 -12.47 -10.73
N ARG A 352 17.88 -12.23 -9.50
CA ARG A 352 17.54 -13.30 -8.55
C ARG A 352 16.11 -13.23 -7.99
N MET A 353 15.42 -12.07 -8.11
CA MET A 353 14.19 -11.85 -7.36
C MET A 353 13.06 -11.25 -8.17
N PHE A 354 13.33 -10.25 -8.99
CA PHE A 354 12.28 -9.46 -9.65
C PHE A 354 12.32 -9.57 -11.17
N ARG A 355 11.14 -9.46 -11.75
CA ARG A 355 10.93 -9.12 -13.16
C ARG A 355 11.12 -7.61 -13.31
N LYS A 356 11.43 -7.10 -14.49
CA LYS A 356 11.56 -5.65 -14.73
C LYS A 356 10.24 -4.91 -14.42
N GLU A 357 9.11 -5.51 -14.75
CA GLU A 357 7.78 -4.98 -14.54
C GLU A 357 7.43 -4.78 -13.05
N GLN A 358 8.17 -5.42 -12.15
CA GLN A 358 7.98 -5.30 -10.69
C GLN A 358 8.72 -4.12 -10.06
N ILE A 359 9.54 -3.41 -10.83
CA ILE A 359 10.32 -2.26 -10.36
C ILE A 359 9.78 -0.99 -11.00
N TRP A 360 9.30 -0.08 -10.17
CA TRP A 360 8.74 1.20 -10.55
C TRP A 360 9.52 2.33 -9.91
N PHE A 361 9.59 3.45 -10.61
CA PHE A 361 10.27 4.66 -10.18
C PHE A 361 9.28 5.81 -10.09
N VAL A 362 9.46 6.64 -9.05
CA VAL A 362 8.80 7.93 -8.93
C VAL A 362 9.90 8.99 -8.90
N HIS A 363 9.88 9.88 -9.86
CA HIS A 363 10.82 10.97 -10.03
C HIS A 363 10.07 12.30 -10.05
N LYS A 364 10.69 13.32 -9.45
CA LYS A 364 10.17 14.69 -9.48
C LYS A 364 11.26 15.62 -9.99
N ASP A 365 10.92 16.48 -10.94
CA ASP A 365 11.74 17.58 -11.43
C ASP A 365 10.95 18.90 -11.44
N GLU A 366 11.43 19.89 -12.19
CA GLU A 366 10.79 21.21 -12.31
C GLU A 366 9.49 21.16 -13.12
N GLU A 367 9.32 20.16 -13.99
CA GLU A 367 8.16 19.99 -14.86
C GLU A 367 7.02 19.21 -14.18
N GLY A 368 7.33 18.35 -13.18
CA GLY A 368 6.29 17.60 -12.48
C GLY A 368 6.76 16.29 -11.83
N VAL A 369 5.82 15.38 -11.62
CA VAL A 369 6.05 14.06 -11.02
C VAL A 369 5.77 12.97 -12.04
N TYR A 370 6.77 12.14 -12.29
CA TYR A 370 6.75 11.04 -13.25
C TYR A 370 6.73 9.70 -12.54
N VAL A 371 5.90 8.77 -13.04
CA VAL A 371 5.80 7.39 -12.57
C VAL A 371 6.06 6.47 -13.76
N TYR A 372 7.12 5.66 -13.70
CA TYR A 372 7.52 4.78 -14.81
C TYR A 372 8.11 3.46 -14.32
N SER A 373 8.05 2.44 -15.17
CA SER A 373 8.57 1.11 -14.88
C SER A 373 9.98 0.91 -15.40
N LEU A 374 10.75 0.04 -14.74
CA LEU A 374 12.01 -0.44 -15.31
C LEU A 374 11.79 -1.18 -16.66
N ALA A 375 10.60 -1.71 -16.89
CA ALA A 375 10.24 -2.36 -18.14
C ALA A 375 10.10 -1.40 -19.33
N ASP A 376 9.90 -0.09 -19.07
CA ASP A 376 9.83 0.93 -20.11
C ASP A 376 11.18 1.20 -20.77
N PHE A 377 12.27 0.82 -20.09
CA PHE A 377 13.62 0.94 -20.64
C PHE A 377 13.95 -0.19 -21.61
N THR A 378 14.37 0.22 -22.82
CA THR A 378 14.73 -0.69 -23.90
C THR A 378 16.18 -1.22 -23.78
N ALA A 379 16.49 -2.27 -24.54
CA ALA A 379 17.86 -2.76 -24.65
C ALA A 379 18.84 -1.72 -25.25
N GLN A 380 18.35 -0.78 -26.07
CA GLN A 380 19.14 0.32 -26.61
C GLN A 380 19.52 1.35 -25.53
N GLN A 381 18.66 1.56 -24.56
CA GLN A 381 18.92 2.37 -23.35
C GLN A 381 19.77 1.58 -22.32
N GLY A 382 20.23 0.40 -22.70
CA GLY A 382 21.18 -0.42 -21.94
C GLY A 382 20.54 -1.22 -20.80
N VAL A 383 19.23 -1.42 -20.77
CA VAL A 383 18.54 -2.26 -19.78
C VAL A 383 18.16 -3.60 -20.42
N ARG A 384 19.03 -4.60 -20.25
CA ARG A 384 18.83 -5.99 -20.67
C ARG A 384 18.52 -6.86 -19.45
N ASP A 385 18.09 -8.09 -19.68
CA ASP A 385 17.81 -9.05 -18.62
C ASP A 385 19.04 -9.44 -17.77
N THR A 386 20.24 -9.23 -18.29
CA THR A 386 21.51 -9.47 -17.60
C THR A 386 22.07 -8.21 -16.91
N THR A 387 21.42 -7.06 -17.07
CA THR A 387 21.88 -5.76 -16.54
C THR A 387 21.89 -5.79 -15.01
N ASP A 388 22.91 -5.22 -14.42
CA ASP A 388 22.94 -4.88 -13.01
C ASP A 388 22.15 -3.59 -12.80
N VAL A 389 20.88 -3.76 -12.40
CA VAL A 389 19.93 -2.65 -12.21
C VAL A 389 20.37 -1.77 -11.05
N MET A 390 20.88 -2.36 -9.96
CA MET A 390 21.37 -1.63 -8.80
C MET A 390 22.54 -0.70 -9.17
N GLU A 391 23.50 -1.22 -9.94
CA GLU A 391 24.63 -0.40 -10.37
C GLU A 391 24.21 0.74 -11.31
N LYS A 392 23.27 0.46 -12.24
CA LYS A 392 22.74 1.50 -13.13
C LYS A 392 22.00 2.58 -12.37
N TYR A 393 21.18 2.21 -11.39
CA TYR A 393 20.47 3.16 -10.55
C TYR A 393 21.47 4.02 -9.75
N ARG A 394 22.48 3.43 -9.12
CA ARG A 394 23.54 4.17 -8.39
C ARG A 394 24.28 5.18 -9.27
N LYS A 395 24.41 4.91 -10.57
CA LYS A 395 25.02 5.82 -11.55
C LYS A 395 24.05 6.88 -12.10
N GLY A 396 22.82 6.94 -11.63
CA GLY A 396 21.80 7.87 -12.12
C GLY A 396 21.24 7.54 -13.51
N ALA A 397 21.66 6.42 -14.12
CA ALA A 397 21.26 6.08 -15.50
C ALA A 397 19.79 5.64 -15.64
N LEU A 398 19.06 5.49 -14.53
CA LEU A 398 17.64 5.15 -14.52
C LEU A 398 16.77 6.32 -14.01
N GLY A 399 17.37 7.48 -13.75
CA GLY A 399 16.68 8.61 -13.12
C GLY A 399 16.34 8.33 -11.65
N ALA A 400 15.46 9.13 -11.07
CA ALA A 400 14.91 8.97 -9.72
C ALA A 400 15.96 8.81 -8.59
N LEU A 401 17.15 9.38 -8.77
CA LEU A 401 18.22 9.37 -7.79
C LEU A 401 18.28 10.72 -7.05
N PRO A 402 18.43 10.76 -5.71
CA PRO A 402 18.67 12.00 -5.00
C PRO A 402 20.07 12.57 -5.32
N ASP A 403 20.14 13.89 -5.51
CA ASP A 403 21.41 14.60 -5.70
C ASP A 403 21.54 15.72 -4.63
N PRO A 404 21.97 15.38 -3.41
CA PRO A 404 22.05 16.34 -2.31
C PRO A 404 23.29 17.25 -2.42
N GLU A 405 23.08 18.55 -2.59
CA GLU A 405 24.15 19.58 -2.61
C GLU A 405 24.48 20.16 -1.21
N LEU A 406 24.56 19.32 -0.19
CA LEU A 406 24.78 19.76 1.20
C LEU A 406 26.12 20.48 1.41
N ILE A 407 27.12 20.27 0.56
CA ILE A 407 28.41 20.95 0.62
C ILE A 407 28.22 22.46 0.36
N ASN A 408 27.32 22.84 -0.54
CA ASN A 408 27.03 24.26 -0.81
C ASN A 408 26.43 24.95 0.42
N SER A 409 25.60 24.25 1.20
CA SER A 409 25.09 24.74 2.48
C SER A 409 26.19 24.98 3.52
N LEU A 410 27.18 24.06 3.59
CA LEU A 410 28.33 24.23 4.49
C LEU A 410 29.21 25.42 4.10
N LEU A 411 29.40 25.65 2.80
CA LEU A 411 30.17 26.79 2.30
C LEU A 411 29.48 28.11 2.59
N SER A 412 28.16 28.21 2.47
CA SER A 412 27.39 29.39 2.81
C SER A 412 27.45 29.73 4.31
N ILE A 413 27.36 28.72 5.19
CA ILE A 413 27.48 28.87 6.65
C ILE A 413 28.88 29.39 7.02
N LYS A 414 29.94 28.83 6.44
CA LYS A 414 31.33 29.24 6.71
C LYS A 414 31.71 30.57 6.04
N GLY A 415 31.09 30.92 4.94
CA GLY A 415 31.27 32.21 4.26
C GLY A 415 30.77 33.38 5.11
N ASN A 416 29.65 33.23 5.79
CA ASN A 416 29.08 34.23 6.68
C ASN A 416 29.89 34.44 7.95
N VAL A 417 30.66 33.45 8.45
CA VAL A 417 31.54 33.59 9.63
C VAL A 417 32.78 34.45 9.35
N LYS A 418 33.19 34.62 8.08
CA LYS A 418 34.33 35.49 7.71
C LYS A 418 33.97 36.97 7.54
N GLY A 419 32.68 37.30 7.51
CA GLY A 419 32.21 38.68 7.34
C GLY A 419 32.14 39.50 8.64
N ASP A 420 31.92 38.85 9.76
CA ASP A 420 31.69 39.57 11.07
C ASP A 420 32.97 39.93 11.82
N ASP A 421 34.15 39.39 11.45
CA ASP A 421 35.44 39.72 12.12
C ASP A 421 36.23 40.85 11.42
N ALA A 422 35.71 41.42 10.34
CA ALA A 422 36.44 42.47 9.59
C ALA A 422 36.07 43.90 10.03
N ASP A 423 35.00 44.11 10.78
CA ASP A 423 34.53 45.43 11.23
C ASP A 423 34.84 45.75 12.70
N ALA A 424 35.67 44.92 13.35
CA ALA A 424 36.13 45.17 14.74
C ALA A 424 37.65 45.43 14.79
N LYS A 425 38.13 46.49 14.13
CA LYS A 425 39.43 47.11 14.40
C LYS A 425 39.40 48.59 14.15
#